data_6550521c4d0a0fde9c3877e5b3eba01c
#
_entry.id   6550521c4d0a0fde9c3877e5b3eba01c
#
_cell.length_a   1.000
_cell.length_b   1.000
_cell.length_c   1.000
_cell.angle_alpha   90.00
_cell.angle_beta   90.00
_cell.angle_gamma   90.00
#
_symmetry.space_group_name_H-M   'P 1'
#
loop_
_entity.id
_entity.type
_entity.pdbx_description
1 polymer ?
#
loop_
_entity_poly.entity_id
_entity_poly.type
_entity_poly.pdbx_seq_one_letter_code
_entity_poly.pdbx_strand_id
1 'polypeptide(L)'
;VERTLPDLLDHDLDVVFVGINPSIYSVEQGHYFARRANKFWPSLSRSVLSRRARAGLGVTQLGPEHDRALTAYGIGFTDLVKRPTAKAADLAPHELAAGVASLIAKLRRYRPRVACFHGVTGYRHVHRALGDPALTIALGNQDLRLDDTHVFLVPNPSGANAHYTRDDQVRWYDELAAWLT
;
A
#
# COMPACT_ATOMS: atom_id res chain seq x y z
N VAL A 1 9.63 12.62 -19.43
CA VAL A 1 8.87 12.18 -18.22
C VAL A 1 9.62 11.02 -17.63
N GLU A 2 10.01 11.13 -16.37
CA GLU A 2 10.72 10.05 -15.66
C GLU A 2 9.83 8.81 -15.60
N ARG A 3 10.39 7.64 -15.95
CA ARG A 3 9.66 6.38 -15.92
C ARG A 3 9.31 6.02 -14.49
N THR A 4 8.04 5.71 -14.23
CA THR A 4 7.55 5.28 -12.91
C THR A 4 6.50 4.19 -13.05
N LEU A 5 6.03 3.63 -11.92
CA LEU A 5 4.87 2.75 -11.91
C LEU A 5 3.57 3.59 -12.03
N PRO A 6 2.62 3.18 -12.88
CA PRO A 6 1.30 3.78 -12.89
C PRO A 6 0.56 3.47 -11.58
N ASP A 7 -0.32 4.36 -11.17
CA ASP A 7 -1.29 4.03 -10.13
C ASP A 7 -2.27 2.98 -10.67
N LEU A 8 -2.60 2.00 -9.86
CA LEU A 8 -3.60 0.98 -10.15
C LEU A 8 -4.82 1.24 -9.29
N LEU A 9 -5.66 2.17 -9.74
CA LEU A 9 -6.81 2.70 -9.00
C LEU A 9 -8.07 2.59 -9.83
N ASP A 10 -9.17 2.29 -9.15
CA ASP A 10 -10.53 2.33 -9.68
C ASP A 10 -11.46 2.86 -8.60
N HIS A 11 -12.71 3.17 -8.95
CA HIS A 11 -13.68 3.66 -8.00
C HIS A 11 -14.12 2.56 -7.01
N ASP A 12 -14.36 2.98 -5.77
CA ASP A 12 -14.97 2.17 -4.71
C ASP A 12 -14.23 0.84 -4.42
N LEU A 13 -12.89 0.84 -4.56
CA LEU A 13 -12.07 -0.30 -4.15
C LEU A 13 -12.22 -0.58 -2.64
N ASP A 14 -12.08 -1.84 -2.25
CA ASP A 14 -12.08 -2.21 -0.83
C ASP A 14 -10.82 -1.70 -0.14
N VAL A 15 -9.65 -1.84 -0.78
CA VAL A 15 -8.37 -1.40 -0.25
C VAL A 15 -7.47 -0.85 -1.35
N VAL A 16 -6.80 0.26 -1.04
CA VAL A 16 -5.66 0.77 -1.82
C VAL A 16 -4.41 0.66 -0.95
N PHE A 17 -3.45 -0.13 -1.38
CA PHE A 17 -2.14 -0.18 -0.75
C PHE A 17 -1.32 1.05 -1.14
N VAL A 18 -0.79 1.73 -0.13
CA VAL A 18 -0.02 2.98 -0.30
C VAL A 18 1.43 2.73 0.12
N GLY A 19 2.35 2.78 -0.85
CA GLY A 19 3.79 2.80 -0.61
C GLY A 19 4.33 4.21 -0.44
N ILE A 20 5.59 4.34 -0.03
CA ILE A 20 6.28 5.63 0.01
C ILE A 20 6.59 6.08 -1.41
N ASN A 21 7.33 5.25 -2.15
CA ASN A 21 7.62 5.42 -3.56
C ASN A 21 8.06 4.09 -4.18
N PRO A 22 7.99 3.95 -5.51
CA PRO A 22 8.45 2.73 -6.15
C PRO A 22 9.97 2.60 -6.06
N SER A 23 10.45 1.36 -5.92
CA SER A 23 11.87 1.07 -6.12
C SER A 23 12.22 1.13 -7.60
N ILE A 24 13.48 1.48 -7.91
CA ILE A 24 14.00 1.44 -9.29
C ILE A 24 13.74 0.07 -9.93
N TYR A 25 14.01 -1.01 -9.18
CA TYR A 25 13.78 -2.38 -9.65
C TYR A 25 12.31 -2.63 -10.03
N SER A 26 11.35 -2.20 -9.19
CA SER A 26 9.93 -2.37 -9.49
C SER A 26 9.50 -1.61 -10.75
N VAL A 27 10.07 -0.42 -10.97
CA VAL A 27 9.83 0.35 -12.20
C VAL A 27 10.39 -0.36 -13.43
N GLU A 28 11.59 -0.92 -13.34
CA GLU A 28 12.21 -1.71 -14.41
C GLU A 28 11.38 -2.93 -14.78
N GLN A 29 10.84 -3.63 -13.78
CA GLN A 29 9.96 -4.79 -13.97
C GLN A 29 8.53 -4.39 -14.38
N GLY A 30 8.12 -3.16 -14.12
CA GLY A 30 6.77 -2.66 -14.44
C GLY A 30 5.67 -3.14 -13.49
N HIS A 31 6.02 -3.63 -12.30
CA HIS A 31 5.10 -4.22 -11.33
C HIS A 31 5.39 -3.80 -9.89
N TYR A 32 4.33 -3.67 -9.09
CA TYR A 32 4.43 -3.38 -7.66
C TYR A 32 5.07 -4.55 -6.90
N PHE A 33 5.93 -4.21 -5.92
CA PHE A 33 6.61 -5.18 -5.05
C PHE A 33 7.34 -6.29 -5.80
N ALA A 34 7.99 -5.95 -6.92
CA ALA A 34 8.57 -6.92 -7.85
C ALA A 34 9.83 -7.65 -7.31
N ARG A 35 10.52 -7.11 -6.28
CA ARG A 35 11.69 -7.80 -5.71
C ARG A 35 11.31 -9.14 -5.09
N ARG A 36 12.06 -10.18 -5.44
CA ARG A 36 11.84 -11.55 -4.93
C ARG A 36 11.88 -11.64 -3.40
N ALA A 37 12.71 -10.81 -2.74
CA ALA A 37 12.81 -10.77 -1.28
C ALA A 37 11.65 -10.01 -0.62
N ASN A 38 10.79 -9.31 -1.38
CA ASN A 38 9.65 -8.62 -0.83
C ASN A 38 8.61 -9.62 -0.32
N LYS A 39 8.09 -9.39 0.89
CA LYS A 39 7.14 -10.29 1.54
C LYS A 39 5.70 -10.09 1.09
N PHE A 40 5.41 -9.05 0.29
CA PHE A 40 4.03 -8.69 -0.09
C PHE A 40 3.30 -9.84 -0.78
N TRP A 41 3.77 -10.28 -1.93
CA TRP A 41 3.07 -11.29 -2.74
C TRP A 41 2.93 -12.63 -2.03
N PRO A 42 3.99 -13.20 -1.42
CA PRO A 42 3.86 -14.44 -0.66
C PRO A 42 2.89 -14.34 0.51
N SER A 43 2.86 -13.19 1.20
CA SER A 43 1.98 -13.00 2.35
C SER A 43 0.54 -12.74 1.93
N LEU A 44 0.32 -11.92 0.90
CA LEU A 44 -1.01 -11.68 0.33
C LEU A 44 -1.64 -12.98 -0.18
N SER A 45 -0.87 -13.83 -0.83
CA SER A 45 -1.33 -15.14 -1.33
C SER A 45 -1.83 -16.07 -0.23
N ARG A 46 -1.28 -15.98 0.97
CA ARG A 46 -1.68 -16.80 2.13
C ARG A 46 -2.84 -16.16 2.92
N SER A 47 -3.05 -14.87 2.78
CA SER A 47 -4.09 -14.13 3.51
C SER A 47 -5.47 -14.37 2.91
N VAL A 48 -6.48 -14.32 3.77
CA VAL A 48 -7.89 -14.34 3.36
C VAL A 48 -8.28 -13.11 2.55
N LEU A 49 -7.54 -12.01 2.66
CA LEU A 49 -7.75 -10.78 1.90
C LEU A 49 -7.71 -11.03 0.39
N SER A 50 -6.88 -11.94 -0.09
CA SER A 50 -6.75 -12.26 -1.52
C SER A 50 -7.61 -13.43 -1.99
N ARG A 51 -8.42 -14.04 -1.13
CA ARG A 51 -9.19 -15.26 -1.46
C ARG A 51 -10.03 -15.10 -2.73
N ARG A 52 -10.76 -14.00 -2.84
CA ARG A 52 -11.62 -13.69 -3.99
C ARG A 52 -10.81 -13.52 -5.28
N ALA A 53 -9.69 -12.81 -5.20
CA ALA A 53 -8.81 -12.60 -6.34
C ALA A 53 -8.17 -13.91 -6.81
N ARG A 54 -7.63 -14.72 -5.90
CA ARG A 54 -7.04 -16.01 -6.25
C ARG A 54 -8.06 -16.96 -6.90
N ALA A 55 -9.26 -17.03 -6.35
CA ALA A 55 -10.33 -17.84 -6.91
C ALA A 55 -10.73 -17.36 -8.32
N GLY A 56 -10.92 -16.05 -8.50
CA GLY A 56 -11.33 -15.48 -9.77
C GLY A 56 -10.26 -15.57 -10.86
N LEU A 57 -8.98 -15.49 -10.48
CA LEU A 57 -7.83 -15.66 -11.40
C LEU A 57 -7.44 -17.13 -11.61
N GLY A 58 -8.02 -18.07 -10.86
CA GLY A 58 -7.69 -19.49 -10.96
C GLY A 58 -6.28 -19.85 -10.50
N VAL A 59 -5.72 -19.08 -9.55
CA VAL A 59 -4.35 -19.28 -9.04
C VAL A 59 -4.33 -19.56 -7.54
N THR A 60 -3.35 -20.31 -7.09
CA THR A 60 -3.11 -20.54 -5.66
C THR A 60 -2.19 -19.48 -5.07
N GLN A 61 -1.31 -18.89 -5.88
CA GLN A 61 -0.38 -17.85 -5.48
C GLN A 61 -0.45 -16.66 -6.44
N LEU A 62 -0.38 -15.47 -5.88
CA LEU A 62 -0.25 -14.22 -6.60
C LEU A 62 1.21 -13.82 -6.69
N GLY A 63 1.56 -13.16 -7.78
CA GLY A 63 2.87 -12.55 -8.00
C GLY A 63 2.73 -11.15 -8.59
N PRO A 64 3.86 -10.47 -8.81
CA PRO A 64 3.87 -9.11 -9.35
C PRO A 64 3.08 -8.96 -10.66
N GLU A 65 3.09 -9.98 -11.51
CA GLU A 65 2.37 -10.03 -12.79
C GLU A 65 0.85 -9.89 -12.67
N HIS A 66 0.30 -10.12 -11.48
CA HIS A 66 -1.14 -10.03 -11.22
C HIS A 66 -1.58 -8.64 -10.72
N ASP A 67 -0.66 -7.70 -10.47
CA ASP A 67 -0.97 -6.43 -9.82
C ASP A 67 -2.12 -5.67 -10.49
N ARG A 68 -2.12 -5.57 -11.83
CA ARG A 68 -3.17 -4.88 -12.60
C ARG A 68 -4.52 -5.58 -12.52
N ALA A 69 -4.53 -6.90 -12.42
CA ALA A 69 -5.77 -7.67 -12.36
C ALA A 69 -6.49 -7.53 -11.01
N LEU A 70 -5.79 -7.12 -9.94
CA LEU A 70 -6.36 -7.05 -8.59
C LEU A 70 -7.41 -5.95 -8.44
N THR A 71 -7.42 -4.91 -9.27
CA THR A 71 -8.45 -3.86 -9.21
C THR A 71 -9.86 -4.41 -9.46
N ALA A 72 -10.00 -5.42 -10.32
CA ALA A 72 -11.26 -6.12 -10.52
C ALA A 72 -11.77 -6.86 -9.27
N TYR A 73 -10.92 -7.04 -8.27
CA TYR A 73 -11.22 -7.71 -7.01
C TYR A 73 -11.17 -6.76 -5.80
N GLY A 74 -11.21 -5.46 -6.05
CA GLY A 74 -11.28 -4.45 -5.01
C GLY A 74 -9.94 -4.06 -4.39
N ILE A 75 -8.81 -4.43 -4.99
CA ILE A 75 -7.47 -4.15 -4.47
C ILE A 75 -6.70 -3.27 -5.46
N GLY A 76 -6.27 -2.10 -5.01
CA GLY A 76 -5.49 -1.15 -5.80
C GLY A 76 -4.14 -0.81 -5.18
N PHE A 77 -3.35 -0.06 -5.94
CA PHE A 77 -1.98 0.33 -5.56
C PHE A 77 -1.69 1.78 -5.95
N THR A 78 -1.02 2.48 -5.07
CA THR A 78 -0.45 3.80 -5.32
C THR A 78 0.77 4.03 -4.43
N ASP A 79 1.50 5.10 -4.71
CA ASP A 79 2.62 5.56 -3.89
C ASP A 79 2.40 7.02 -3.49
N LEU A 80 2.93 7.40 -2.32
CA LEU A 80 2.93 8.78 -1.85
C LEU A 80 3.70 9.69 -2.82
N VAL A 81 4.89 9.26 -3.24
CA VAL A 81 5.72 9.92 -4.25
C VAL A 81 5.92 8.98 -5.43
N LYS A 82 5.80 9.47 -6.65
CA LYS A 82 5.92 8.64 -7.85
C LYS A 82 7.36 8.53 -8.39
N ARG A 83 8.28 9.38 -7.93
CA ARG A 83 9.68 9.29 -8.34
C ARG A 83 10.36 8.05 -7.75
N PRO A 84 10.91 7.14 -8.58
CA PRO A 84 11.60 5.98 -8.07
C PRO A 84 12.95 6.36 -7.46
N THR A 85 13.31 5.67 -6.38
CA THR A 85 14.63 5.83 -5.73
C THR A 85 15.18 4.48 -5.31
N ALA A 86 16.49 4.44 -5.04
CA ALA A 86 17.13 3.27 -4.45
C ALA A 86 16.68 3.05 -2.99
N LYS A 87 16.51 4.16 -2.26
CA LYS A 87 16.04 4.18 -0.86
C LYS A 87 15.02 5.29 -0.68
N ALA A 88 14.01 5.06 0.15
CA ALA A 88 13.01 6.10 0.46
C ALA A 88 13.64 7.36 1.11
N ALA A 89 14.76 7.21 1.81
CA ALA A 89 15.51 8.32 2.38
C ALA A 89 16.10 9.30 1.34
N ASP A 90 16.15 8.91 0.07
CA ASP A 90 16.62 9.76 -1.03
C ASP A 90 15.54 10.77 -1.50
N LEU A 91 14.33 10.69 -0.95
CA LEU A 91 13.24 11.64 -1.23
C LEU A 91 13.42 12.93 -0.43
N ALA A 92 13.24 14.06 -1.09
CA ALA A 92 13.29 15.36 -0.42
C ALA A 92 11.99 15.65 0.36
N PRO A 93 12.03 16.42 1.46
CA PRO A 93 10.86 16.77 2.24
C PRO A 93 9.73 17.42 1.44
N HIS A 94 10.05 18.25 0.45
CA HIS A 94 9.05 18.89 -0.41
C HIS A 94 8.33 17.90 -1.33
N GLU A 95 9.00 16.82 -1.77
CA GLU A 95 8.37 15.76 -2.56
C GLU A 95 7.34 14.99 -1.72
N LEU A 96 7.69 14.71 -0.46
CA LEU A 96 6.78 14.03 0.47
C LEU A 96 5.56 14.90 0.79
N ALA A 97 5.75 16.20 1.00
CA ALA A 97 4.66 17.14 1.23
C ALA A 97 3.71 17.23 0.01
N ALA A 98 4.27 17.36 -1.19
CA ALA A 98 3.49 17.33 -2.43
C ALA A 98 2.77 15.99 -2.64
N GLY A 99 3.42 14.89 -2.25
CA GLY A 99 2.86 13.55 -2.30
C GLY A 99 1.62 13.39 -1.41
N VAL A 100 1.61 13.98 -0.22
CA VAL A 100 0.43 13.97 0.66
C VAL A 100 -0.77 14.63 -0.03
N ALA A 101 -0.60 15.81 -0.61
CA ALA A 101 -1.67 16.51 -1.33
C ALA A 101 -2.18 15.69 -2.53
N SER A 102 -1.26 15.09 -3.30
CA SER A 102 -1.59 14.23 -4.43
C SER A 102 -2.36 12.98 -4.00
N LEU A 103 -1.94 12.32 -2.91
CA LEU A 103 -2.62 11.15 -2.37
C LEU A 103 -4.06 11.50 -1.96
N ILE A 104 -4.26 12.59 -1.24
CA ILE A 104 -5.60 13.03 -0.81
C ILE A 104 -6.50 13.27 -2.01
N ALA A 105 -6.00 13.93 -3.06
CA ALA A 105 -6.77 14.14 -4.29
C ALA A 105 -7.19 12.81 -4.96
N LYS A 106 -6.31 11.80 -4.96
CA LYS A 106 -6.63 10.46 -5.47
C LYS A 106 -7.70 9.78 -4.61
N LEU A 107 -7.56 9.81 -3.29
CA LEU A 107 -8.52 9.17 -2.37
C LEU A 107 -9.91 9.82 -2.49
N ARG A 108 -9.99 11.13 -2.63
CA ARG A 108 -11.24 11.86 -2.89
C ARG A 108 -11.89 11.43 -4.21
N ARG A 109 -11.07 11.26 -5.25
CA ARG A 109 -11.57 10.88 -6.56
C ARG A 109 -12.08 9.44 -6.60
N TYR A 110 -11.31 8.50 -6.07
CA TYR A 110 -11.58 7.06 -6.20
C TYR A 110 -12.35 6.46 -5.03
N ARG A 111 -12.39 7.13 -3.89
CA ARG A 111 -13.14 6.77 -2.68
C ARG A 111 -13.00 5.32 -2.24
N PRO A 112 -11.78 4.77 -2.09
CA PRO A 112 -11.60 3.43 -1.55
C PRO A 112 -12.10 3.38 -0.11
N ARG A 113 -12.54 2.21 0.35
CA ARG A 113 -12.94 2.04 1.76
C ARG A 113 -11.76 2.24 2.69
N VAL A 114 -10.59 1.72 2.32
CA VAL A 114 -9.36 1.78 3.13
C VAL A 114 -8.16 2.18 2.28
N ALA A 115 -7.37 3.12 2.80
CA ALA A 115 -5.98 3.35 2.39
C ALA A 115 -5.06 2.60 3.37
N CYS A 116 -4.43 1.54 2.90
CA CYS A 116 -3.55 0.69 3.70
C CYS A 116 -2.09 1.06 3.46
N PHE A 117 -1.43 1.66 4.46
CA PHE A 117 -0.02 2.03 4.37
C PHE A 117 0.87 0.87 4.80
N HIS A 118 1.91 0.62 4.03
CA HIS A 118 2.98 -0.29 4.37
C HIS A 118 4.06 0.43 5.19
N GLY A 119 4.05 0.17 6.49
CA GLY A 119 4.92 0.82 7.46
C GLY A 119 4.44 2.21 7.90
N VAL A 120 4.99 2.65 9.02
CA VAL A 120 4.59 3.92 9.64
C VAL A 120 5.28 5.14 9.02
N THR A 121 6.40 4.96 8.32
CA THR A 121 7.21 6.08 7.82
C THR A 121 6.44 6.95 6.82
N GLY A 122 5.83 6.34 5.81
CA GLY A 122 5.02 7.06 4.82
C GLY A 122 3.79 7.71 5.47
N TYR A 123 3.12 6.99 6.35
CA TYR A 123 1.93 7.51 7.04
C TYR A 123 2.24 8.69 7.96
N ARG A 124 3.41 8.74 8.60
CA ARG A 124 3.80 9.88 9.45
C ARG A 124 3.75 11.23 8.73
N HIS A 125 4.04 11.25 7.43
CA HIS A 125 3.93 12.48 6.63
C HIS A 125 2.48 12.91 6.48
N VAL A 126 1.57 11.98 6.23
CA VAL A 126 0.13 12.24 6.16
C VAL A 126 -0.42 12.66 7.52
N HIS A 127 -0.07 11.94 8.57
CA HIS A 127 -0.50 12.23 9.94
C HIS A 127 -0.04 13.62 10.40
N ARG A 128 1.21 14.00 10.11
CA ARG A 128 1.76 15.33 10.44
C ARG A 128 1.04 16.46 9.71
N ALA A 129 0.61 16.21 8.47
CA ALA A 129 -0.06 17.23 7.66
C ALA A 129 -1.54 17.41 8.02
N LEU A 130 -2.22 16.37 8.47
CA LEU A 130 -3.68 16.33 8.58
C LEU A 130 -4.21 15.84 9.91
N GLY A 131 -3.39 15.11 10.67
CA GLY A 131 -3.79 14.47 11.91
C GLY A 131 -3.67 15.40 13.12
N ASP A 132 -4.32 14.99 14.19
CA ASP A 132 -4.09 15.57 15.51
C ASP A 132 -2.76 15.00 16.07
N PRO A 133 -1.81 15.85 16.48
CA PRO A 133 -0.55 15.41 17.08
C PRO A 133 -0.72 14.55 18.33
N ALA A 134 -1.87 14.63 19.00
CA ALA A 134 -2.19 13.82 20.17
C ALA A 134 -2.52 12.36 19.82
N LEU A 135 -2.85 12.05 18.56
CA LEU A 135 -3.17 10.68 18.15
C LEU A 135 -1.91 9.82 18.09
N THR A 136 -2.00 8.63 18.68
CA THR A 136 -0.92 7.64 18.64
C THR A 136 -0.93 6.90 17.32
N ILE A 137 0.25 6.75 16.72
CA ILE A 137 0.45 5.93 15.52
C ILE A 137 0.82 4.50 15.94
N ALA A 138 -0.03 3.54 15.59
CA ALA A 138 0.22 2.12 15.81
C ALA A 138 -0.22 1.31 14.58
N LEU A 139 0.18 0.04 14.47
CA LEU A 139 -0.34 -0.84 13.42
C LEU A 139 -1.85 -1.06 13.61
N GLY A 140 -2.54 -1.34 12.51
CA GLY A 140 -3.98 -1.54 12.47
C GLY A 140 -4.76 -0.29 12.05
N ASN A 141 -6.04 -0.26 12.38
CA ASN A 141 -6.91 0.87 12.06
C ASN A 141 -6.46 2.14 12.78
N GLN A 142 -6.50 3.27 12.07
CA GLN A 142 -6.16 4.58 12.61
C GLN A 142 -7.42 5.41 12.88
N ASP A 143 -7.36 6.29 13.88
CA ASP A 143 -8.45 7.24 14.16
C ASP A 143 -8.57 8.32 13.07
N LEU A 144 -7.45 8.66 12.41
CA LEU A 144 -7.46 9.59 11.28
C LEU A 144 -8.20 8.98 10.09
N ARG A 145 -9.11 9.74 9.52
CA ARG A 145 -9.75 9.44 8.24
C ARG A 145 -9.31 10.46 7.18
N LEU A 146 -9.21 10.00 5.97
CA LEU A 146 -8.92 10.83 4.79
C LEU A 146 -10.24 10.98 4.00
N ASP A 147 -11.03 11.98 4.36
CA ASP A 147 -12.44 12.11 3.99
C ASP A 147 -13.24 10.86 4.41
N ASP A 148 -13.85 10.14 3.47
CA ASP A 148 -14.59 8.90 3.74
C ASP A 148 -13.70 7.65 3.79
N THR A 149 -12.43 7.78 3.44
CA THR A 149 -11.48 6.68 3.41
C THR A 149 -10.87 6.44 4.80
N HIS A 150 -10.99 5.22 5.31
CA HIS A 150 -10.31 4.81 6.53
C HIS A 150 -8.82 4.59 6.27
N VAL A 151 -8.01 4.71 7.32
CA VAL A 151 -6.58 4.42 7.26
C VAL A 151 -6.24 3.20 8.07
N PHE A 152 -5.47 2.30 7.48
CA PHE A 152 -4.98 1.10 8.14
C PHE A 152 -3.46 0.98 7.93
N LEU A 153 -2.73 0.59 8.98
CA LEU A 153 -1.28 0.40 8.93
C LEU A 153 -0.93 -1.07 9.07
N VAL A 154 -0.07 -1.55 8.18
CA VAL A 154 0.51 -2.89 8.25
C VAL A 154 2.04 -2.79 8.20
N PRO A 155 2.78 -3.82 8.62
CA PRO A 155 4.24 -3.81 8.51
C PRO A 155 4.72 -3.56 7.08
N ASN A 156 5.86 -2.88 6.95
CA ASN A 156 6.52 -2.74 5.66
C ASN A 156 7.00 -4.12 5.16
N PRO A 157 6.58 -4.59 3.98
CA PRO A 157 6.90 -5.91 3.46
C PRO A 157 8.30 -6.00 2.84
N SER A 158 9.10 -4.93 2.85
CA SER A 158 10.45 -4.93 2.33
C SER A 158 11.29 -6.10 2.90
N GLY A 159 12.06 -6.76 2.04
CA GLY A 159 12.98 -7.80 2.46
C GLY A 159 14.06 -7.31 3.46
N ALA A 160 14.37 -6.01 3.46
CA ALA A 160 15.27 -5.40 4.42
C ALA A 160 14.66 -5.22 5.82
N ASN A 161 13.33 -5.32 5.97
CA ASN A 161 12.66 -5.25 7.26
C ASN A 161 12.71 -6.61 7.95
N ALA A 162 13.68 -6.81 8.83
CA ALA A 162 13.85 -8.04 9.60
C ALA A 162 12.96 -8.10 10.86
N HIS A 163 12.32 -7.00 11.24
CA HIS A 163 11.51 -6.91 12.46
C HIS A 163 10.21 -7.74 12.38
N TYR A 164 9.64 -7.83 11.19
CA TYR A 164 8.41 -8.59 10.95
C TYR A 164 8.67 -9.77 9.99
N THR A 165 8.13 -10.93 10.35
CA THR A 165 8.18 -12.15 9.54
C THR A 165 7.10 -12.14 8.44
N ARG A 166 7.13 -13.15 7.56
CA ARG A 166 6.03 -13.36 6.61
C ARG A 166 4.71 -13.70 7.32
N ASP A 167 4.79 -14.47 8.41
CA ASP A 167 3.60 -14.83 9.18
C ASP A 167 2.98 -13.62 9.88
N ASP A 168 3.80 -12.69 10.38
CA ASP A 168 3.32 -11.40 10.87
C ASP A 168 2.61 -10.62 9.77
N GLN A 169 3.17 -10.59 8.57
CA GLN A 169 2.56 -9.89 7.44
C GLN A 169 1.22 -10.50 7.03
N VAL A 170 1.13 -11.84 7.01
CA VAL A 170 -0.14 -12.55 6.74
C VAL A 170 -1.18 -12.17 7.79
N ARG A 171 -0.81 -12.23 9.07
CA ARG A 171 -1.72 -11.88 10.16
C ARG A 171 -2.27 -10.46 10.03
N TRP A 172 -1.43 -9.48 9.69
CA TRP A 172 -1.90 -8.11 9.51
C TRP A 172 -2.81 -7.93 8.29
N TYR A 173 -2.58 -8.66 7.21
CA TYR A 173 -3.52 -8.68 6.08
C TYR A 173 -4.84 -9.37 6.43
N ASP A 174 -4.82 -10.38 7.28
CA ASP A 174 -6.04 -11.03 7.79
C ASP A 174 -6.81 -10.12 8.74
N GLU A 175 -6.13 -9.34 9.60
CA GLU A 175 -6.75 -8.29 10.43
C GLU A 175 -7.42 -7.22 9.57
N LEU A 176 -6.75 -6.77 8.50
CA LEU A 176 -7.35 -5.85 7.53
C LEU A 176 -8.59 -6.46 6.87
N ALA A 177 -8.53 -7.72 6.46
CA ALA A 177 -9.67 -8.41 5.86
C ALA A 177 -10.85 -8.52 6.84
N ALA A 178 -10.59 -8.86 8.10
CA ALA A 178 -11.61 -8.91 9.15
C ALA A 178 -12.22 -7.52 9.40
N TRP A 179 -11.42 -6.47 9.37
CA TRP A 179 -11.91 -5.10 9.53
C TRP A 179 -12.79 -4.66 8.35
N LEU A 180 -12.55 -5.16 7.12
CA LEU A 180 -13.34 -4.87 5.93
C LEU A 180 -14.71 -5.58 5.90
N THR A 181 -14.90 -6.66 6.66
CA THR A 181 -16.17 -7.39 6.73
C THR A 181 -17.17 -6.73 7.67
#